data_b468a6c72438576789373529edbc34c7
#
_entry.id   b468a6c72438576789373529edbc34c7
#
_cell.length_a   1.000
_cell.length_b   1.000
_cell.length_c   1.000
_cell.angle_alpha   90.00
_cell.angle_beta   90.00
_cell.angle_gamma   90.00
#
_symmetry.space_group_name_H-M   'P 1'
#
loop_
_entity.id
_entity.type
_entity.pdbx_description
1 polymer ?
#
loop_
_entity_poly.entity_id
_entity_poly.type
_entity_poly.pdbx_seq_one_letter_code
_entity_poly.pdbx_strand_id
1 'polypeptide(L)'
;YFELFIEYDVVCAQVLATKEDFTEGEHYQNMINCFEGLLAEGIVPIVNENDVVSLTELMFTDNDELAGLTARMVKAKKLVILSNVDGIYDTEKNVIHEVVLNNTEVKSFISTEKSGMGRGGMQSKYAIANLCAANGVETYIANGKWDHVVLDIVQGKEIGTKFLTK
;
A
#
# COMPACT_ATOMS: atom_id res chain seq x y z
N TYR A 1 -14.30 12.16 -1.29
CA TYR A 1 -13.00 12.68 -0.87
C TYR A 1 -12.91 14.19 -1.05
N PHE A 2 -13.22 14.72 -2.22
CA PHE A 2 -13.07 16.13 -2.55
C PHE A 2 -13.72 17.05 -1.51
N GLU A 3 -14.99 16.82 -1.16
CA GLU A 3 -15.72 17.61 -0.16
C GLU A 3 -15.06 17.58 1.22
N LEU A 4 -14.53 16.42 1.64
CA LEU A 4 -13.85 16.25 2.92
C LEU A 4 -12.49 16.96 2.95
N PHE A 5 -11.72 16.88 1.87
CA PHE A 5 -10.39 17.48 1.80
C PHE A 5 -10.45 19.01 1.75
N ILE A 6 -11.46 19.58 1.08
CA ILE A 6 -11.61 21.04 0.94
C ILE A 6 -11.89 21.71 2.29
N GLU A 7 -12.51 21.01 3.25
CA GLU A 7 -12.73 21.51 4.61
C GLU A 7 -11.43 21.77 5.38
N TYR A 8 -10.33 21.15 4.92
CA TYR A 8 -8.99 21.26 5.50
C TYR A 8 -8.01 22.02 4.61
N ASP A 9 -8.51 22.76 3.59
CA ASP A 9 -7.67 23.45 2.59
C ASP A 9 -6.70 22.52 1.84
N VAL A 10 -7.05 21.24 1.70
CA VAL A 10 -6.25 20.26 0.97
C VAL A 10 -6.86 20.02 -0.40
N VAL A 11 -6.07 20.26 -1.44
CA VAL A 11 -6.46 19.94 -2.81
C VAL A 11 -6.14 18.49 -3.10
N CYS A 12 -7.09 17.75 -3.69
CA CYS A 12 -6.86 16.40 -4.15
C CYS A 12 -7.30 16.22 -5.60
N ALA A 13 -6.70 15.25 -6.29
CA ALA A 13 -7.05 14.89 -7.66
C ALA A 13 -7.25 13.38 -7.78
N GLN A 14 -8.29 12.96 -8.50
CA GLN A 14 -8.49 11.56 -8.82
C GLN A 14 -7.52 11.13 -9.93
N VAL A 15 -6.84 10.01 -9.71
CA VAL A 15 -5.99 9.35 -10.71
C VAL A 15 -6.54 7.94 -10.91
N LEU A 16 -7.02 7.66 -12.13
CA LEU A 16 -7.48 6.32 -12.50
C LEU A 16 -6.37 5.63 -13.31
N ALA A 17 -5.93 4.48 -12.85
CA ALA A 17 -4.80 3.76 -13.42
C ALA A 17 -5.19 2.35 -13.89
N THR A 18 -4.52 1.88 -14.91
CA THR A 18 -4.53 0.49 -15.35
C THR A 18 -3.19 -0.17 -15.03
N LYS A 19 -3.12 -1.47 -15.08
CA LYS A 19 -1.86 -2.21 -14.83
C LYS A 19 -0.78 -1.88 -15.87
N GLU A 20 -1.20 -1.48 -17.09
CA GLU A 20 -0.28 -1.06 -18.17
C GLU A 20 0.48 0.21 -17.80
N ASP A 21 -0.12 1.12 -17.04
CA ASP A 21 0.50 2.38 -16.60
C ASP A 21 1.70 2.14 -15.66
N PHE A 22 1.83 0.94 -15.12
CA PHE A 22 2.95 0.52 -14.27
C PHE A 22 3.96 -0.38 -14.99
N THR A 23 3.78 -0.59 -16.29
CA THR A 23 4.70 -1.34 -17.15
C THR A 23 5.62 -0.37 -17.90
N GLU A 24 6.90 -0.72 -18.03
CA GLU A 24 7.87 0.12 -18.74
C GLU A 24 7.36 0.54 -20.13
N GLY A 25 7.48 1.84 -20.44
CA GLY A 25 7.04 2.42 -21.70
C GLY A 25 6.53 3.84 -21.57
N GLU A 26 5.84 4.31 -22.60
CA GLU A 26 5.31 5.68 -22.66
C GLU A 26 4.24 5.92 -21.59
N HIS A 27 3.33 4.98 -21.36
CA HIS A 27 2.30 5.08 -20.32
C HIS A 27 2.91 5.20 -18.92
N TYR A 28 3.95 4.41 -18.63
CA TYR A 28 4.69 4.50 -17.38
C TYR A 28 5.29 5.89 -17.14
N GLN A 29 5.94 6.45 -18.17
CA GLN A 29 6.53 7.79 -18.07
C GLN A 29 5.46 8.87 -17.89
N ASN A 30 4.34 8.77 -18.60
CA ASN A 30 3.22 9.69 -18.46
C ASN A 30 2.62 9.65 -17.05
N MET A 31 2.50 8.45 -16.47
CA MET A 31 2.00 8.30 -15.09
C MET A 31 2.97 8.91 -14.07
N ILE A 32 4.28 8.69 -14.21
CA ILE A 32 5.30 9.36 -13.38
C ILE A 32 5.15 10.87 -13.47
N ASN A 33 5.09 11.44 -14.67
CA ASN A 33 4.97 12.88 -14.89
C ASN A 33 3.68 13.43 -14.25
N CYS A 34 2.58 12.67 -14.32
CA CYS A 34 1.33 13.02 -13.67
C CYS A 34 1.49 13.10 -12.14
N PHE A 35 2.06 12.07 -11.52
CA PHE A 35 2.29 12.08 -10.06
C PHE A 35 3.25 13.18 -9.63
N GLU A 36 4.36 13.34 -10.33
CA GLU A 36 5.36 14.40 -10.03
C GLU A 36 4.74 15.79 -10.13
N GLY A 37 3.92 16.04 -11.17
CA GLY A 37 3.22 17.30 -11.32
C GLY A 37 2.24 17.58 -10.19
N LEU A 38 1.39 16.60 -9.84
CA LEU A 38 0.44 16.76 -8.73
C LEU A 38 1.17 17.02 -7.40
N LEU A 39 2.18 16.23 -7.09
CA LEU A 39 2.93 16.35 -5.84
C LEU A 39 3.73 17.66 -5.75
N ALA A 40 4.28 18.15 -6.87
CA ALA A 40 4.99 19.44 -6.93
C ALA A 40 4.07 20.62 -6.59
N GLU A 41 2.80 20.54 -6.96
CA GLU A 41 1.78 21.55 -6.64
C GLU A 41 1.10 21.31 -5.27
N GLY A 42 1.56 20.32 -4.50
CA GLY A 42 0.97 19.98 -3.19
C GLY A 42 -0.42 19.34 -3.29
N ILE A 43 -0.78 18.81 -4.45
CA ILE A 43 -2.06 18.14 -4.69
C ILE A 43 -1.94 16.68 -4.26
N VAL A 44 -2.90 16.20 -3.46
CA VAL A 44 -2.95 14.80 -3.00
C VAL A 44 -3.59 13.91 -4.07
N PRO A 45 -2.85 12.97 -4.69
CA PRO A 45 -3.43 12.05 -5.65
C PRO A 45 -4.25 10.96 -4.93
N ILE A 46 -5.52 10.81 -5.33
CA ILE A 46 -6.41 9.73 -4.89
C ILE A 46 -6.47 8.71 -6.02
N VAL A 47 -5.76 7.60 -5.85
CA VAL A 47 -5.54 6.61 -6.91
C VAL A 47 -6.54 5.45 -6.78
N ASN A 48 -7.12 5.04 -7.89
CA ASN A 48 -7.92 3.83 -7.99
C ASN A 48 -7.73 3.17 -9.37
N GLU A 49 -8.16 1.92 -9.49
CA GLU A 49 -8.19 1.23 -10.77
C GLU A 49 -9.20 1.88 -11.72
N ASN A 50 -8.87 1.92 -13.00
CA ASN A 50 -9.78 2.32 -14.05
C ASN A 50 -10.60 1.14 -14.57
N ASP A 51 -11.63 0.77 -13.81
CA ASP A 51 -12.50 -0.38 -14.10
C ASP A 51 -13.23 -0.28 -15.46
N VAL A 52 -13.30 0.91 -16.04
CA VAL A 52 -14.03 1.14 -17.31
C VAL A 52 -13.25 0.63 -18.52
N VAL A 53 -11.91 0.75 -18.46
CA VAL A 53 -11.04 0.40 -19.59
C VAL A 53 -10.13 -0.79 -19.31
N SER A 54 -10.04 -1.23 -18.06
CA SER A 54 -9.24 -2.40 -17.67
C SER A 54 -9.81 -3.68 -18.28
N LEU A 55 -9.01 -4.38 -19.08
CA LEU A 55 -9.33 -5.74 -19.52
C LEU A 55 -9.19 -6.69 -18.32
N THR A 56 -10.09 -7.66 -18.23
CA THR A 56 -10.14 -8.62 -17.09
C THR A 56 -8.79 -9.30 -16.81
N GLU A 57 -8.00 -9.52 -17.85
CA GLU A 57 -6.68 -10.17 -17.78
C GLU A 57 -5.58 -9.22 -17.25
N LEU A 58 -5.82 -7.90 -17.28
CA LEU A 58 -4.89 -6.84 -16.90
C LEU A 58 -5.36 -6.06 -15.66
N MET A 59 -6.38 -6.57 -14.96
CA MET A 59 -6.83 -5.97 -13.70
C MET A 59 -5.82 -6.20 -12.57
N PHE A 60 -5.77 -5.26 -11.63
CA PHE A 60 -5.04 -5.48 -10.39
C PHE A 60 -5.72 -6.61 -9.59
N THR A 61 -4.90 -7.37 -8.87
CA THR A 61 -5.40 -8.44 -7.99
C THR A 61 -6.26 -7.83 -6.87
N ASP A 62 -5.79 -6.73 -6.32
CA ASP A 62 -6.42 -5.93 -5.28
C ASP A 62 -5.80 -4.53 -5.19
N ASN A 63 -6.36 -3.67 -4.34
CA ASN A 63 -5.82 -2.33 -4.10
C ASN A 63 -4.46 -2.33 -3.40
N ASP A 64 -4.05 -3.42 -2.75
CA ASP A 64 -2.72 -3.53 -2.15
C ASP A 64 -1.65 -3.59 -3.25
N GLU A 65 -1.91 -4.33 -4.36
CA GLU A 65 -1.03 -4.36 -5.53
C GLU A 65 -0.90 -2.96 -6.14
N LEU A 66 -2.02 -2.27 -6.37
CA LEU A 66 -2.03 -0.91 -6.90
C LEU A 66 -1.24 0.05 -5.99
N ALA A 67 -1.47 -0.03 -4.68
CA ALA A 67 -0.75 0.79 -3.70
C ALA A 67 0.76 0.53 -3.71
N GLY A 68 1.17 -0.73 -3.79
CA GLY A 68 2.58 -1.12 -3.86
C GLY A 68 3.26 -0.63 -5.13
N LEU A 69 2.61 -0.74 -6.29
CA LEU A 69 3.11 -0.25 -7.57
C LEU A 69 3.23 1.28 -7.54
N THR A 70 2.19 1.98 -7.06
CA THR A 70 2.21 3.44 -6.91
C THR A 70 3.33 3.89 -5.98
N ALA A 71 3.48 3.29 -4.80
CA ALA A 71 4.51 3.66 -3.84
C ALA A 71 5.93 3.51 -4.41
N ARG A 72 6.17 2.46 -5.19
CA ARG A 72 7.46 2.24 -5.87
C ARG A 72 7.70 3.25 -6.99
N MET A 73 6.67 3.54 -7.79
CA MET A 73 6.74 4.50 -8.90
C MET A 73 7.09 5.91 -8.40
N VAL A 74 6.42 6.39 -7.36
CA VAL A 74 6.68 7.71 -6.77
C VAL A 74 7.87 7.72 -5.80
N LYS A 75 8.55 6.58 -5.62
CA LYS A 75 9.66 6.42 -4.66
C LYS A 75 9.27 6.89 -3.26
N ALA A 76 8.09 6.46 -2.81
CA ALA A 76 7.57 6.83 -1.50
C ALA A 76 8.54 6.42 -0.39
N LYS A 77 8.65 7.25 0.65
CA LYS A 77 9.45 6.90 1.85
C LYS A 77 8.76 5.81 2.66
N LYS A 78 7.43 5.88 2.74
CA LYS A 78 6.60 4.95 3.50
C LYS A 78 5.37 4.52 2.71
N LEU A 79 4.97 3.27 2.90
CA LEU A 79 3.68 2.73 2.48
C LEU A 79 2.97 2.19 3.72
N VAL A 80 1.74 2.61 3.97
CA VAL A 80 0.91 2.09 5.06
C VAL A 80 -0.28 1.36 4.45
N ILE A 81 -0.32 0.04 4.60
CA ILE A 81 -1.43 -0.81 4.19
C ILE A 81 -2.39 -0.92 5.38
N LEU A 82 -3.54 -0.28 5.26
CA LEU A 82 -4.58 -0.34 6.28
C LEU A 82 -5.39 -1.62 6.14
N SER A 83 -5.51 -2.35 7.24
CA SER A 83 -6.22 -3.62 7.34
C SER A 83 -7.29 -3.56 8.45
N ASN A 84 -8.00 -4.65 8.64
CA ASN A 84 -8.94 -4.84 9.76
C ASN A 84 -8.33 -5.58 10.96
N VAL A 85 -7.02 -5.86 10.90
CA VAL A 85 -6.22 -6.51 11.95
C VAL A 85 -5.05 -5.62 12.34
N ASP A 86 -4.52 -5.78 13.54
CA ASP A 86 -3.49 -4.89 14.11
C ASP A 86 -2.12 -5.03 13.44
N GLY A 87 -1.90 -6.11 12.72
CA GLY A 87 -0.66 -6.44 12.01
C GLY A 87 -0.63 -7.92 11.66
N ILE A 88 0.56 -8.45 11.46
CA ILE A 88 0.78 -9.89 11.30
C ILE A 88 0.94 -10.50 12.70
N TYR A 89 0.22 -11.57 12.96
CA TYR A 89 0.28 -12.26 14.25
C TYR A 89 1.22 -13.47 14.20
N ASP A 90 1.88 -13.72 15.32
CA ASP A 90 2.59 -14.98 15.58
C ASP A 90 1.61 -16.09 15.99
N THR A 91 2.15 -17.28 16.35
CA THR A 91 1.36 -18.44 16.80
C THR A 91 0.65 -18.22 18.15
N GLU A 92 1.12 -17.26 18.94
CA GLU A 92 0.54 -16.89 20.24
C GLU A 92 -0.43 -15.71 20.14
N LYS A 93 -0.69 -15.23 18.89
CA LYS A 93 -1.52 -14.07 18.57
C LYS A 93 -0.96 -12.73 19.04
N ASN A 94 0.33 -12.63 19.25
CA ASN A 94 0.98 -11.33 19.43
C ASN A 94 1.30 -10.72 18.07
N VAL A 95 1.24 -9.39 17.98
CA VAL A 95 1.62 -8.67 16.76
C VAL A 95 3.13 -8.74 16.58
N ILE A 96 3.57 -9.15 15.40
CA ILE A 96 4.98 -9.10 15.01
C ILE A 96 5.27 -7.67 14.56
N HIS A 97 6.01 -6.91 15.37
CA HIS A 97 6.26 -5.49 15.10
C HIS A 97 7.25 -5.24 13.98
N GLU A 98 8.25 -6.11 13.79
CA GLU A 98 9.24 -5.97 12.72
C GLU A 98 9.43 -7.26 11.92
N VAL A 99 9.51 -7.12 10.62
CA VAL A 99 9.76 -8.22 9.69
C VAL A 99 10.96 -7.90 8.82
N VAL A 100 11.97 -8.77 8.84
CA VAL A 100 13.07 -8.72 7.88
C VAL A 100 12.65 -9.29 6.54
N LEU A 101 13.29 -8.83 5.48
CA LEU A 101 12.96 -9.27 4.13
C LEU A 101 13.04 -10.80 3.97
N ASN A 102 12.05 -11.35 3.26
CA ASN A 102 11.95 -12.78 2.96
C ASN A 102 11.92 -13.70 4.20
N ASN A 103 11.38 -13.23 5.31
CA ASN A 103 11.26 -14.03 6.52
C ASN A 103 10.30 -15.20 6.29
N THR A 104 10.86 -16.42 6.23
CA THR A 104 10.11 -17.66 5.96
C THR A 104 9.24 -18.08 7.13
N GLU A 105 9.62 -17.76 8.36
CA GLU A 105 8.85 -18.07 9.57
C GLU A 105 7.54 -17.26 9.57
N VAL A 106 7.63 -15.94 9.39
CA VAL A 106 6.45 -15.06 9.29
C VAL A 106 5.54 -15.51 8.16
N LYS A 107 6.10 -15.89 7.01
CA LYS A 107 5.33 -16.42 5.89
C LYS A 107 4.56 -17.70 6.26
N SER A 108 5.13 -18.56 7.11
CA SER A 108 4.46 -19.78 7.57
C SER A 108 3.25 -19.49 8.44
N PHE A 109 3.28 -18.46 9.29
CA PHE A 109 2.15 -18.05 10.14
C PHE A 109 0.97 -17.60 9.29
N ILE A 110 1.23 -16.82 8.24
CA ILE A 110 0.20 -16.31 7.32
C ILE A 110 -0.45 -17.44 6.51
N SER A 111 0.31 -18.48 6.14
CA SER A 111 -0.21 -19.58 5.32
C SER A 111 -1.22 -20.48 6.04
N THR A 112 -1.22 -20.48 7.36
CA THR A 112 -2.12 -21.30 8.21
C THR A 112 -3.47 -20.61 8.44
N GLU A 113 -3.56 -19.31 8.30
CA GLU A 113 -4.83 -18.57 8.41
C GLU A 113 -5.61 -18.68 7.09
N LYS A 114 -6.61 -19.55 7.05
CA LYS A 114 -7.61 -19.53 5.97
C LYS A 114 -8.43 -18.26 6.10
N SER A 115 -8.06 -17.21 5.36
CA SER A 115 -8.85 -16.01 5.24
C SER A 115 -10.16 -16.32 4.51
N GLY A 116 -11.22 -16.50 5.26
CA GLY A 116 -12.58 -16.41 4.72
C GLY A 116 -12.87 -14.97 4.34
N MET A 117 -13.29 -14.79 3.10
CA MET A 117 -13.83 -13.56 2.53
C MET A 117 -12.87 -12.43 2.16
N GLY A 118 -12.65 -12.27 0.88
CA GLY A 118 -12.15 -11.05 0.21
C GLY A 118 -10.94 -11.28 -0.68
N ARG A 119 -10.89 -10.61 -1.83
CA ARG A 119 -9.68 -10.38 -2.61
C ARG A 119 -8.73 -9.56 -1.72
N GLY A 120 -7.45 -9.92 -1.61
CA GLY A 120 -6.48 -9.18 -0.80
C GLY A 120 -6.31 -9.68 0.64
N GLY A 121 -6.13 -10.99 0.85
CA GLY A 121 -5.82 -11.57 2.15
C GLY A 121 -4.44 -11.17 2.68
N MET A 122 -4.11 -11.59 3.93
CA MET A 122 -2.81 -11.28 4.55
C MET A 122 -1.62 -11.74 3.69
N GLN A 123 -1.78 -12.80 2.89
CA GLN A 123 -0.75 -13.26 1.96
C GLN A 123 -0.41 -12.21 0.88
N SER A 124 -1.44 -11.55 0.29
CA SER A 124 -1.24 -10.45 -0.66
C SER A 124 -0.53 -9.29 0.01
N LYS A 125 -1.02 -8.83 1.16
CA LYS A 125 -0.41 -7.73 1.93
C LYS A 125 1.05 -8.00 2.28
N TYR A 126 1.37 -9.22 2.75
CA TYR A 126 2.75 -9.62 3.03
C TYR A 126 3.62 -9.58 1.77
N ALA A 127 3.14 -10.13 0.65
CA ALA A 127 3.90 -10.16 -0.60
C ALA A 127 4.21 -8.75 -1.09
N ILE A 128 3.22 -7.86 -1.09
CA ILE A 128 3.38 -6.46 -1.50
C ILE A 128 4.29 -5.70 -0.54
N ALA A 129 4.09 -5.86 0.77
CA ALA A 129 4.92 -5.19 1.78
C ALA A 129 6.39 -5.61 1.67
N ASN A 130 6.65 -6.92 1.51
CA ASN A 130 8.01 -7.45 1.32
C ASN A 130 8.65 -6.94 0.02
N LEU A 131 7.88 -6.87 -1.07
CA LEU A 131 8.35 -6.34 -2.35
C LEU A 131 8.69 -4.85 -2.27
N CYS A 132 7.85 -4.05 -1.64
CA CYS A 132 8.07 -2.61 -1.45
C CYS A 132 9.29 -2.35 -0.57
N ALA A 133 9.42 -3.05 0.55
CA ALA A 133 10.57 -2.95 1.44
C ALA A 133 11.89 -3.36 0.75
N ALA A 134 11.87 -4.40 -0.09
CA ALA A 134 13.02 -4.79 -0.91
C ALA A 134 13.45 -3.71 -1.92
N ASN A 135 12.54 -2.82 -2.30
CA ASN A 135 12.77 -1.67 -3.18
C ASN A 135 12.96 -0.34 -2.43
N GLY A 136 13.24 -0.39 -1.12
CA GLY A 136 13.56 0.80 -0.33
C GLY A 136 12.36 1.59 0.19
N VAL A 137 11.14 1.08 0.05
CA VAL A 137 9.92 1.69 0.60
C VAL A 137 9.61 1.06 1.95
N GLU A 138 9.81 1.78 3.04
CA GLU A 138 9.46 1.33 4.39
C GLU A 138 7.95 1.06 4.46
N THR A 139 7.54 -0.19 4.70
CA THR A 139 6.15 -0.59 4.56
C THR A 139 5.58 -1.10 5.88
N TYR A 140 4.33 -0.71 6.16
CA TYR A 140 3.60 -1.08 7.36
C TYR A 140 2.28 -1.77 7.00
N ILE A 141 1.89 -2.75 7.82
CA ILE A 141 0.53 -3.30 7.85
C ILE A 141 -0.05 -2.96 9.22
N ALA A 142 -1.16 -2.22 9.27
CA ALA A 142 -1.74 -1.73 10.51
C ALA A 142 -3.27 -1.71 10.46
N ASN A 143 -3.90 -1.60 11.62
CA ASN A 143 -5.36 -1.58 11.75
C ASN A 143 -5.92 -0.19 11.41
N GLY A 144 -6.64 -0.09 10.30
CA GLY A 144 -7.25 1.16 9.85
C GLY A 144 -8.43 1.66 10.69
N LYS A 145 -8.88 0.88 11.69
CA LYS A 145 -9.94 1.29 12.62
C LYS A 145 -9.44 2.11 13.81
N TRP A 146 -8.12 2.14 14.02
CA TRP A 146 -7.53 2.90 15.11
C TRP A 146 -7.39 4.36 14.73
N ASP A 147 -7.78 5.24 15.62
CA ASP A 147 -7.63 6.67 15.42
C ASP A 147 -6.16 7.04 15.27
N HIS A 148 -5.89 7.96 14.35
CA HIS A 148 -4.56 8.52 14.10
C HIS A 148 -3.47 7.52 13.68
N VAL A 149 -3.79 6.27 13.30
CA VAL A 149 -2.81 5.22 13.00
C VAL A 149 -1.75 5.66 11.98
N VAL A 150 -2.14 6.34 10.90
CA VAL A 150 -1.20 6.83 9.88
C VAL A 150 -0.29 7.90 10.43
N LEU A 151 -0.84 8.87 11.18
CA LEU A 151 -0.07 9.93 11.82
C LEU A 151 0.95 9.37 12.80
N ASP A 152 0.53 8.42 13.63
CA ASP A 152 1.37 7.76 14.62
C ASP A 152 2.53 6.99 13.98
N ILE A 153 2.28 6.27 12.88
CA ILE A 153 3.33 5.60 12.08
C ILE A 153 4.31 6.61 11.49
N VAL A 154 3.80 7.73 10.96
CA VAL A 154 4.66 8.78 10.39
C VAL A 154 5.53 9.43 11.47
N GLN A 155 5.03 9.57 12.69
CA GLN A 155 5.76 10.06 13.87
C GLN A 155 6.74 9.03 14.46
N GLY A 156 6.76 7.80 13.94
CA GLY A 156 7.70 6.75 14.37
C GLY A 156 7.24 5.92 15.57
N LYS A 157 5.94 5.96 15.91
CA LYS A 157 5.41 5.05 16.94
C LYS A 157 5.41 3.61 16.43
N GLU A 158 5.64 2.68 17.31
CA GLU A 158 5.66 1.24 17.04
C GLU A 158 4.21 0.72 16.96
N ILE A 159 3.64 0.76 15.74
CA ILE A 159 2.26 0.35 15.46
C ILE A 159 2.27 -0.60 14.26
N GLY A 160 1.49 -1.69 14.40
CA GLY A 160 1.36 -2.67 13.34
C GLY A 160 2.62 -3.50 13.13
N THR A 161 2.76 -3.99 11.91
CA THR A 161 3.94 -4.75 11.43
C THR A 161 4.72 -3.91 10.44
N LYS A 162 5.95 -3.58 10.77
CA LYS A 162 6.89 -2.85 9.92
C LYS A 162 7.79 -3.84 9.15
N PHE A 163 7.91 -3.63 7.84
CA PHE A 163 8.88 -4.33 7.00
C PHE A 163 10.13 -3.49 6.85
N LEU A 164 11.25 -4.05 7.27
CA LEU A 164 12.54 -3.37 7.24
C LEU A 164 13.09 -3.33 5.81
N THR A 165 13.54 -2.16 5.39
CA THR A 165 14.27 -1.98 4.13
C THR A 165 15.71 -2.52 4.24
N LYS A 166 16.34 -2.77 3.09
CA LYS A 166 17.77 -3.11 3.05
C LYS A 166 18.63 -1.93 3.44
#